data_ecc8c6bd61c22c0ac52eb375a0545bbc
#
_entry.id   ecc8c6bd61c22c0ac52eb375a0545bbc
#
_cell.length_a   1.000
_cell.length_b   1.000
_cell.length_c   1.000
_cell.angle_alpha   90.00
_cell.angle_beta   90.00
_cell.angle_gamma   90.00
#
_symmetry.space_group_name_H-M   'P 1'
#
loop_
_entity.id
_entity.type
_entity.pdbx_description
1 polymer ?
#
loop_
_entity_poly.entity_id
_entity_poly.type
_entity_poly.pdbx_seq_one_letter_code
_entity_poly.pdbx_strand_id
1 'polypeptide(L)'
;MVRILRTLLKIFISPECSSRRLQLNAAKTELIWFGSRQMLEKLTDTDLTLDTGTTVIRPLKSVRDLGVHLDSELTMKTHISKVVSCCYHQLRRIRQVRRLVGQDVAQQLVSAFILSRLDYCNSLLSRLPRLTIQPLQRVMNAAARVVMNVSLRDHVKPALKHLHWLPVEQRITYKLCLFMHHIHTGQAPQYLSDCVSKVSAVSGRYRLRSTGSADCVLPRTRTRFGERGVSYCSLAT
;
A
#
# COMPACT_ATOMS: atom_id res chain seq x y z
N MET A 1 5.44 19.75 -17.06
CA MET A 1 5.76 18.44 -16.45
C MET A 1 5.29 17.25 -17.30
N VAL A 2 4.09 17.26 -17.86
CA VAL A 2 3.53 16.17 -18.69
C VAL A 2 4.35 15.89 -19.97
N ARG A 3 4.86 16.92 -20.65
CA ARG A 3 5.72 16.78 -21.84
C ARG A 3 7.04 16.06 -21.57
N ILE A 4 7.64 16.27 -20.40
CA ILE A 4 8.92 15.67 -20.00
C ILE A 4 8.75 14.17 -19.75
N LEU A 5 7.65 13.74 -19.10
CA LEU A 5 7.34 12.33 -18.86
C LEU A 5 7.10 11.56 -20.17
N ARG A 6 6.40 12.15 -21.18
CA ARG A 6 6.22 11.56 -22.50
C ARG A 6 7.56 11.28 -23.20
N THR A 7 8.47 12.23 -23.13
CA THR A 7 9.79 12.12 -23.79
C THR A 7 10.66 11.11 -23.07
N LEU A 8 10.67 11.10 -21.73
CA LEU A 8 11.44 10.15 -20.93
C LEU A 8 10.96 8.70 -21.11
N LEU A 9 9.64 8.44 -21.15
CA LEU A 9 9.12 7.09 -21.37
C LEU A 9 9.50 6.54 -22.78
N LYS A 10 9.43 7.37 -23.83
CA LYS A 10 9.88 6.96 -25.19
C LYS A 10 11.39 6.69 -25.25
N ILE A 11 12.20 7.46 -24.55
CA ILE A 11 13.66 7.38 -24.62
C ILE A 11 14.20 6.22 -23.75
N PHE A 12 13.62 5.96 -22.57
CA PHE A 12 14.15 4.97 -21.63
C PHE A 12 13.61 3.54 -21.83
N ILE A 13 12.32 3.37 -22.06
CA ILE A 13 11.74 2.01 -22.07
C ILE A 13 12.04 1.26 -23.37
N SER A 14 12.03 1.92 -24.52
CA SER A 14 12.20 1.26 -25.81
C SER A 14 13.63 0.73 -26.03
N PRO A 15 14.71 1.52 -25.83
CA PRO A 15 16.09 1.05 -26.01
C PRO A 15 16.51 -0.01 -24.97
N GLU A 16 16.11 0.15 -23.70
CA GLU A 16 16.44 -0.84 -22.66
C GLU A 16 15.74 -2.17 -22.87
N CYS A 17 14.48 -2.17 -23.27
CA CYS A 17 13.76 -3.39 -23.61
C CYS A 17 14.39 -4.08 -24.85
N SER A 18 14.74 -3.30 -25.88
CA SER A 18 15.34 -3.84 -27.10
C SER A 18 16.74 -4.43 -26.84
N SER A 19 17.57 -3.78 -26.03
CA SER A 19 18.89 -4.29 -25.64
C SER A 19 18.82 -5.62 -24.87
N ARG A 20 17.72 -5.86 -24.15
CA ARG A 20 17.46 -7.10 -23.41
C ARG A 20 16.60 -8.11 -24.20
N ARG A 21 16.38 -7.87 -25.50
CA ARG A 21 15.51 -8.72 -26.36
C ARG A 21 14.09 -8.86 -25.82
N LEU A 22 13.58 -7.82 -25.12
CA LEU A 22 12.21 -7.76 -24.62
C LEU A 22 11.38 -6.86 -25.55
N GLN A 23 10.16 -7.26 -25.83
CA GLN A 23 9.20 -6.48 -26.59
C GLN A 23 8.08 -5.98 -25.67
N LEU A 24 7.83 -4.68 -25.69
CA LEU A 24 6.71 -4.10 -24.94
C LEU A 24 5.38 -4.56 -25.55
N ASN A 25 4.53 -5.16 -24.72
CA ASN A 25 3.18 -5.52 -25.13
C ASN A 25 2.23 -4.32 -24.91
N ALA A 26 1.95 -3.57 -25.97
CA ALA A 26 1.09 -2.40 -25.93
C ALA A 26 -0.34 -2.70 -25.42
N ALA A 27 -0.88 -3.91 -25.71
CA ALA A 27 -2.21 -4.32 -25.26
C ALA A 27 -2.30 -4.58 -23.75
N LYS A 28 -1.15 -4.80 -23.08
CA LYS A 28 -1.05 -4.99 -21.61
C LYS A 28 -0.51 -3.76 -20.90
N THR A 29 -0.14 -2.72 -21.65
CA THR A 29 0.39 -1.49 -21.07
C THR A 29 -0.77 -0.59 -20.64
N GLU A 30 -0.80 -0.28 -19.36
CA GLU A 30 -1.80 0.60 -18.75
C GLU A 30 -1.15 1.94 -18.38
N LEU A 31 -1.86 3.04 -18.62
CA LEU A 31 -1.45 4.40 -18.29
C LEU A 31 -2.38 4.97 -17.22
N ILE A 32 -1.82 5.58 -16.20
CA ILE A 32 -2.60 6.30 -15.18
C ILE A 32 -1.93 7.62 -14.83
N TRP A 33 -2.73 8.66 -14.64
CA TRP A 33 -2.30 9.95 -14.13
C TRP A 33 -2.67 10.07 -12.66
N PHE A 34 -1.71 10.45 -11.83
CA PHE A 34 -1.93 10.69 -10.41
C PHE A 34 -1.99 12.18 -10.11
N GLY A 35 -2.99 12.60 -9.34
CA GLY A 35 -3.13 13.97 -8.92
C GLY A 35 -4.35 14.21 -8.04
N SER A 36 -4.50 15.44 -7.54
CA SER A 36 -5.77 15.85 -6.96
C SER A 36 -6.83 15.97 -8.05
N ARG A 37 -8.10 15.83 -7.69
CA ARG A 37 -9.23 15.98 -8.62
C ARG A 37 -9.12 17.27 -9.44
N GLN A 38 -8.83 18.39 -8.80
CA GLN A 38 -8.67 19.69 -9.46
C GLN A 38 -7.50 19.73 -10.45
N MET A 39 -6.42 18.99 -10.19
CA MET A 39 -5.28 18.89 -11.12
C MET A 39 -5.60 18.00 -12.32
N LEU A 40 -6.34 16.92 -12.09
CA LEU A 40 -6.75 16.00 -13.16
C LEU A 40 -7.79 16.62 -14.08
N GLU A 41 -8.69 17.45 -13.56
CA GLU A 41 -9.69 18.20 -14.34
C GLU A 41 -9.07 19.29 -15.26
N LYS A 42 -7.84 19.73 -14.96
CA LYS A 42 -7.10 20.69 -15.81
C LYS A 42 -6.37 20.05 -16.99
N LEU A 43 -6.28 18.72 -17.02
CA LEU A 43 -5.63 18.02 -18.10
C LEU A 43 -6.58 17.94 -19.30
N THR A 44 -6.12 18.40 -20.46
CA THR A 44 -6.86 18.30 -21.72
C THR A 44 -6.69 16.91 -22.35
N ASP A 45 -7.67 16.44 -23.12
CA ASP A 45 -7.66 15.10 -23.73
C ASP A 45 -6.43 14.84 -24.61
N THR A 46 -5.91 15.88 -25.27
CA THR A 46 -4.70 15.79 -26.11
C THR A 46 -3.42 15.53 -25.33
N ASP A 47 -3.36 15.94 -24.06
CA ASP A 47 -2.19 15.76 -23.20
C ASP A 47 -2.18 14.41 -22.46
N LEU A 48 -3.30 13.72 -22.45
CA LEU A 48 -3.52 12.54 -21.63
C LEU A 48 -3.06 11.24 -22.29
N THR A 49 -2.98 11.19 -23.63
CA THR A 49 -2.65 9.95 -24.35
C THR A 49 -1.15 9.73 -24.52
N LEU A 50 -0.71 8.48 -24.45
CA LEU A 50 0.65 8.08 -24.78
C LEU A 50 0.66 7.38 -26.14
N ASP A 51 1.31 8.00 -27.11
CA ASP A 51 1.56 7.40 -28.41
C ASP A 51 2.87 6.60 -28.37
N THR A 52 2.78 5.29 -28.60
CA THR A 52 3.94 4.37 -28.65
C THR A 52 4.46 4.17 -30.07
N GLY A 53 3.91 4.87 -31.07
CA GLY A 53 4.25 4.72 -32.48
C GLY A 53 3.46 3.61 -33.16
N THR A 54 3.09 2.55 -32.46
CA THR A 54 2.24 1.47 -32.96
C THR A 54 0.79 1.58 -32.49
N THR A 55 0.58 2.12 -31.28
CA THR A 55 -0.74 2.26 -30.67
C THR A 55 -0.80 3.48 -29.76
N VAL A 56 -2.01 4.04 -29.62
CA VAL A 56 -2.29 5.14 -28.70
C VAL A 56 -2.89 4.56 -27.41
N ILE A 57 -2.18 4.72 -26.30
CA ILE A 57 -2.62 4.25 -24.98
C ILE A 57 -3.36 5.40 -24.29
N ARG A 58 -4.61 5.15 -23.92
CA ARG A 58 -5.43 6.10 -23.15
C ARG A 58 -5.29 5.85 -21.65
N PRO A 59 -5.32 6.90 -20.81
CA PRO A 59 -5.24 6.75 -19.38
C PRO A 59 -6.50 6.10 -18.81
N LEU A 60 -6.30 5.25 -17.82
CA LEU A 60 -7.35 4.60 -17.04
C LEU A 60 -7.56 5.35 -15.72
N LYS A 61 -8.77 5.30 -15.17
CA LYS A 61 -9.07 5.85 -13.84
C LYS A 61 -8.52 4.99 -12.69
N SER A 62 -8.28 3.73 -12.95
CA SER A 62 -7.71 2.78 -11.98
C SER A 62 -6.94 1.70 -12.71
N VAL A 63 -5.74 1.39 -12.24
CA VAL A 63 -4.87 0.33 -12.76
C VAL A 63 -4.56 -0.68 -11.66
N ARG A 64 -4.19 -1.89 -12.08
CA ARG A 64 -3.73 -2.93 -11.16
C ARG A 64 -2.23 -3.12 -11.32
N ASP A 65 -1.47 -2.73 -10.29
CA ASP A 65 -0.03 -2.92 -10.25
C ASP A 65 0.34 -3.88 -9.10
N LEU A 66 1.07 -4.96 -9.41
CA LEU A 66 1.51 -5.99 -8.47
C LEU A 66 0.41 -6.45 -7.49
N GLY A 67 -0.84 -6.54 -7.97
CA GLY A 67 -1.98 -6.94 -7.16
C GLY A 67 -2.68 -5.83 -6.39
N VAL A 68 -2.12 -4.62 -6.36
CA VAL A 68 -2.73 -3.43 -5.76
C VAL A 68 -3.52 -2.66 -6.82
N HIS A 69 -4.73 -2.22 -6.50
CA HIS A 69 -5.52 -1.35 -7.36
C HIS A 69 -5.27 0.10 -6.97
N LEU A 70 -4.64 0.84 -7.87
CA LEU A 70 -4.34 2.26 -7.72
C LEU A 70 -5.37 3.07 -8.49
N ASP A 71 -6.02 4.02 -7.85
CA ASP A 71 -6.89 5.01 -8.48
C ASP A 71 -6.16 6.34 -8.66
N SER A 72 -6.61 7.18 -9.60
CA SER A 72 -5.95 8.43 -9.97
C SER A 72 -5.74 9.41 -8.81
N GLU A 73 -6.61 9.38 -7.81
CA GLU A 73 -6.50 10.21 -6.60
C GLU A 73 -5.80 9.47 -5.44
N LEU A 74 -5.40 8.21 -5.66
CA LEU A 74 -4.79 7.33 -4.66
C LEU A 74 -5.62 7.22 -3.37
N THR A 75 -6.94 7.22 -3.50
CA THR A 75 -7.86 7.06 -2.37
C THR A 75 -7.85 5.66 -1.79
N MET A 76 -7.36 4.68 -2.55
CA MET A 76 -7.32 3.25 -2.23
C MET A 76 -8.71 2.61 -2.00
N LYS A 77 -9.80 3.31 -2.25
CA LYS A 77 -11.16 2.81 -2.04
C LYS A 77 -11.45 1.58 -2.89
N THR A 78 -11.06 1.62 -4.16
CA THR A 78 -11.22 0.49 -5.10
C THR A 78 -10.45 -0.74 -4.63
N HIS A 79 -9.20 -0.56 -4.19
CA HIS A 79 -8.38 -1.64 -3.65
C HIS A 79 -9.02 -2.26 -2.42
N ILE A 80 -9.37 -1.44 -1.43
CA ILE A 80 -10.00 -1.90 -0.19
C ILE A 80 -11.31 -2.65 -0.48
N SER A 81 -12.16 -2.13 -1.36
CA SER A 81 -13.42 -2.78 -1.74
C SER A 81 -13.18 -4.18 -2.32
N LYS A 82 -12.21 -4.33 -3.22
CA LYS A 82 -11.87 -5.63 -3.82
C LYS A 82 -11.27 -6.60 -2.80
N VAL A 83 -10.38 -6.14 -1.93
CA VAL A 83 -9.83 -6.97 -0.84
C VAL A 83 -10.92 -7.44 0.09
N VAL A 84 -11.81 -6.54 0.53
CA VAL A 84 -12.95 -6.85 1.41
C VAL A 84 -13.87 -7.89 0.77
N SER A 85 -14.26 -7.70 -0.49
CA SER A 85 -15.12 -8.64 -1.23
C SER A 85 -14.48 -10.03 -1.31
N CYS A 86 -13.20 -10.09 -1.68
CA CYS A 86 -12.44 -11.34 -1.75
C CYS A 86 -12.37 -12.03 -0.38
N CYS A 87 -12.07 -11.29 0.69
CA CYS A 87 -11.99 -11.83 2.04
C CYS A 87 -13.34 -12.39 2.52
N TYR A 88 -14.46 -11.67 2.29
CA TYR A 88 -15.79 -12.19 2.64
C TYR A 88 -16.18 -13.43 1.84
N HIS A 89 -15.76 -13.52 0.58
CA HIS A 89 -15.94 -14.73 -0.22
C HIS A 89 -15.22 -15.93 0.43
N GLN A 90 -13.94 -15.75 0.82
CA GLN A 90 -13.19 -16.82 1.50
C GLN A 90 -13.77 -17.14 2.89
N LEU A 91 -14.21 -16.14 3.66
CA LEU A 91 -14.85 -16.37 4.96
C LEU A 91 -16.12 -17.21 4.85
N ARG A 92 -16.92 -17.01 3.81
CA ARG A 92 -18.11 -17.85 3.56
C ARG A 92 -17.72 -19.32 3.36
N ARG A 93 -16.67 -19.57 2.58
CA ARG A 93 -16.16 -20.94 2.35
C ARG A 93 -15.61 -21.56 3.63
N ILE A 94 -14.81 -20.82 4.39
CA ILE A 94 -14.26 -21.30 5.67
C ILE A 94 -15.40 -21.63 6.66
N ARG A 95 -16.47 -20.83 6.70
CA ARG A 95 -17.63 -21.11 7.55
C ARG A 95 -18.30 -22.45 7.24
N GLN A 96 -18.38 -22.84 5.98
CA GLN A 96 -19.00 -24.12 5.58
C GLN A 96 -18.24 -25.30 6.18
N VAL A 97 -16.92 -25.24 6.19
CA VAL A 97 -16.07 -26.31 6.70
C VAL A 97 -15.73 -26.17 8.21
N ARG A 98 -16.06 -25.03 8.83
CA ARG A 98 -15.68 -24.71 10.22
C ARG A 98 -16.13 -25.75 11.24
N ARG A 99 -17.27 -26.38 11.01
CA ARG A 99 -17.82 -27.41 11.89
C ARG A 99 -17.06 -28.74 11.80
N LEU A 100 -16.36 -28.97 10.68
CA LEU A 100 -15.62 -30.20 10.39
C LEU A 100 -14.15 -30.10 10.82
N VAL A 101 -13.65 -28.87 10.98
CA VAL A 101 -12.24 -28.62 11.34
C VAL A 101 -12.13 -28.02 12.73
N GLY A 102 -11.03 -28.34 13.43
CA GLY A 102 -10.72 -27.76 14.72
C GLY A 102 -10.43 -26.25 14.65
N GLN A 103 -10.28 -25.61 15.80
CA GLN A 103 -9.97 -24.18 15.89
C GLN A 103 -8.63 -23.85 15.24
N ASP A 104 -7.60 -24.66 15.45
CA ASP A 104 -6.25 -24.42 14.94
C ASP A 104 -6.21 -24.43 13.41
N VAL A 105 -6.90 -25.41 12.79
CA VAL A 105 -7.00 -25.47 11.32
C VAL A 105 -7.78 -24.28 10.78
N ALA A 106 -8.87 -23.88 11.45
CA ALA A 106 -9.62 -22.69 11.06
C ALA A 106 -8.78 -21.41 11.16
N GLN A 107 -7.95 -21.30 12.19
CA GLN A 107 -7.02 -20.18 12.37
C GLN A 107 -5.96 -20.15 11.26
N GLN A 108 -5.40 -21.29 10.90
CA GLN A 108 -4.45 -21.41 9.78
C GLN A 108 -5.08 -21.00 8.45
N LEU A 109 -6.30 -21.49 8.16
CA LEU A 109 -7.04 -21.12 6.95
C LEU A 109 -7.32 -19.61 6.90
N VAL A 110 -7.73 -19.01 8.02
CA VAL A 110 -7.95 -17.57 8.09
C VAL A 110 -6.64 -16.80 7.93
N SER A 111 -5.56 -17.25 8.54
CA SER A 111 -4.25 -16.62 8.36
C SER A 111 -3.81 -16.65 6.89
N ALA A 112 -3.93 -17.80 6.23
CA ALA A 112 -3.52 -17.97 4.84
C ALA A 112 -4.37 -17.18 3.83
N PHE A 113 -5.70 -17.16 4.00
CA PHE A 113 -6.61 -16.61 2.99
C PHE A 113 -7.14 -15.21 3.30
N ILE A 114 -7.10 -14.77 4.56
CA ILE A 114 -7.62 -13.48 5.00
C ILE A 114 -6.52 -12.55 5.49
N LEU A 115 -5.77 -12.95 6.54
CA LEU A 115 -4.75 -12.05 7.12
C LEU A 115 -3.64 -11.74 6.13
N SER A 116 -3.18 -12.72 5.34
CA SER A 116 -2.20 -12.49 4.29
C SER A 116 -2.63 -11.41 3.29
N ARG A 117 -3.92 -11.35 2.95
CA ARG A 117 -4.47 -10.32 2.06
C ARG A 117 -4.63 -8.96 2.72
N LEU A 118 -4.96 -8.93 4.02
CA LEU A 118 -5.04 -7.69 4.80
C LEU A 118 -3.66 -7.08 5.02
N ASP A 119 -2.62 -7.91 5.09
CA ASP A 119 -1.25 -7.47 5.34
C ASP A 119 -0.47 -7.17 4.05
N TYR A 120 -0.95 -7.68 2.90
CA TYR A 120 -0.30 -7.42 1.63
C TYR A 120 -0.35 -5.93 1.28
N CYS A 121 0.83 -5.31 1.15
CA CYS A 121 0.98 -3.88 0.84
C CYS A 121 0.21 -2.94 1.77
N ASN A 122 -0.05 -3.35 3.02
CA ASN A 122 -0.85 -2.56 3.97
C ASN A 122 -0.21 -1.20 4.34
N SER A 123 1.11 -1.05 4.19
CA SER A 123 1.80 0.23 4.38
C SER A 123 1.27 1.34 3.46
N LEU A 124 0.77 1.00 2.26
CA LEU A 124 0.13 1.96 1.35
C LEU A 124 -1.17 2.56 1.91
N LEU A 125 -1.76 1.91 2.90
CA LEU A 125 -2.99 2.35 3.56
C LEU A 125 -2.71 3.30 4.74
N SER A 126 -1.45 3.62 4.98
CA SER A 126 -1.06 4.55 6.03
C SER A 126 -1.70 5.92 5.82
N ARG A 127 -2.07 6.56 6.93
CA ARG A 127 -2.70 7.90 6.96
C ARG A 127 -3.96 8.05 6.10
N LEU A 128 -4.59 6.95 5.70
CA LEU A 128 -5.93 7.02 5.14
C LEU A 128 -6.95 7.33 6.24
N PRO A 129 -8.05 8.03 5.89
CA PRO A 129 -9.14 8.25 6.83
C PRO A 129 -9.63 6.94 7.44
N ARG A 130 -9.90 6.93 8.74
CA ARG A 130 -10.36 5.75 9.48
C ARG A 130 -11.59 5.10 8.83
N LEU A 131 -12.51 5.90 8.30
CA LEU A 131 -13.68 5.40 7.56
C LEU A 131 -13.30 4.56 6.34
N THR A 132 -12.18 4.88 5.67
CA THR A 132 -11.70 4.12 4.52
C THR A 132 -11.11 2.76 4.93
N ILE A 133 -10.45 2.68 6.10
CA ILE A 133 -9.83 1.45 6.61
C ILE A 133 -10.84 0.56 7.35
N GLN A 134 -11.92 1.14 7.88
CA GLN A 134 -12.93 0.44 8.69
C GLN A 134 -13.50 -0.85 8.05
N PRO A 135 -13.74 -0.93 6.72
CA PRO A 135 -14.19 -2.18 6.10
C PRO A 135 -13.21 -3.35 6.29
N LEU A 136 -11.88 -3.10 6.26
CA LEU A 136 -10.87 -4.12 6.52
C LEU A 136 -10.92 -4.60 7.99
N GLN A 137 -11.14 -3.69 8.94
CA GLN A 137 -11.34 -4.06 10.35
C GLN A 137 -12.60 -4.91 10.55
N ARG A 138 -13.69 -4.63 9.80
CA ARG A 138 -14.89 -5.46 9.85
C ARG A 138 -14.63 -6.88 9.34
N VAL A 139 -13.83 -7.03 8.29
CA VAL A 139 -13.38 -8.36 7.80
C VAL A 139 -12.61 -9.09 8.89
N MET A 140 -11.62 -8.45 9.52
CA MET A 140 -10.82 -9.05 10.60
C MET A 140 -11.71 -9.48 11.78
N ASN A 141 -12.65 -8.64 12.17
CA ASN A 141 -13.59 -8.96 13.23
C ASN A 141 -14.47 -10.17 12.87
N ALA A 142 -14.94 -10.25 11.62
CA ALA A 142 -15.71 -11.39 11.13
C ALA A 142 -14.86 -12.67 11.10
N ALA A 143 -13.60 -12.56 10.74
CA ALA A 143 -12.64 -13.66 10.74
C ALA A 143 -12.40 -14.21 12.16
N ALA A 144 -12.18 -13.34 13.12
CA ALA A 144 -12.02 -13.73 14.53
C ALA A 144 -13.26 -14.47 15.08
N ARG A 145 -14.46 -13.99 14.72
CA ARG A 145 -15.71 -14.67 15.11
C ARG A 145 -15.81 -16.07 14.50
N VAL A 146 -15.38 -16.25 13.26
CA VAL A 146 -15.36 -17.57 12.60
C VAL A 146 -14.42 -18.54 13.31
N VAL A 147 -13.19 -18.09 13.64
CA VAL A 147 -12.21 -18.95 14.33
C VAL A 147 -12.66 -19.31 15.71
N MET A 148 -13.11 -18.33 16.50
CA MET A 148 -13.50 -18.51 17.91
C MET A 148 -14.95 -18.99 18.11
N ASN A 149 -15.72 -19.14 17.03
CA ASN A 149 -17.16 -19.48 17.05
C ASN A 149 -17.98 -18.56 17.97
N VAL A 150 -17.69 -17.27 17.95
CA VAL A 150 -18.33 -16.22 18.76
C VAL A 150 -19.53 -15.63 18.02
N SER A 151 -20.61 -15.35 18.74
CA SER A 151 -21.83 -14.75 18.18
C SER A 151 -21.58 -13.34 17.61
N LEU A 152 -22.46 -12.92 16.68
CA LEU A 152 -22.44 -11.56 16.14
C LEU A 152 -22.75 -10.48 17.20
N ARG A 153 -23.48 -10.85 18.25
CA ARG A 153 -23.87 -9.95 19.35
C ARG A 153 -22.76 -9.75 20.37
N ASP A 154 -21.80 -10.67 20.45
CA ASP A 154 -20.72 -10.62 21.42
C ASP A 154 -19.61 -9.65 21.01
N HIS A 155 -18.91 -9.11 21.99
CA HIS A 155 -17.76 -8.27 21.76
C HIS A 155 -16.60 -9.07 21.14
N VAL A 156 -16.03 -8.56 20.05
CA VAL A 156 -14.94 -9.23 19.33
C VAL A 156 -13.56 -8.99 19.95
N LYS A 157 -13.39 -7.94 20.76
CA LYS A 157 -12.09 -7.59 21.34
C LYS A 157 -11.42 -8.72 22.14
N PRO A 158 -12.13 -9.48 23.00
CA PRO A 158 -11.54 -10.64 23.70
C PRO A 158 -11.04 -11.70 22.72
N ALA A 159 -11.80 -11.98 21.65
CA ALA A 159 -11.40 -12.94 20.62
C ALA A 159 -10.11 -12.51 19.89
N LEU A 160 -9.99 -11.24 19.51
CA LEU A 160 -8.77 -10.70 18.90
C LEU A 160 -7.56 -10.80 19.85
N LYS A 161 -7.75 -10.51 21.14
CA LYS A 161 -6.70 -10.67 22.15
C LYS A 161 -6.25 -12.13 22.29
N HIS A 162 -7.19 -13.06 22.39
CA HIS A 162 -6.91 -14.50 22.50
C HIS A 162 -6.14 -15.03 21.28
N LEU A 163 -6.49 -14.54 20.09
CA LEU A 163 -5.82 -14.90 18.84
C LEU A 163 -4.50 -14.14 18.61
N HIS A 164 -4.13 -13.21 19.48
CA HIS A 164 -2.98 -12.31 19.32
C HIS A 164 -3.03 -11.51 18.02
N TRP A 165 -4.21 -11.11 17.57
CA TRP A 165 -4.39 -10.36 16.35
C TRP A 165 -4.47 -8.86 16.60
N LEU A 166 -3.49 -8.14 16.10
CA LEU A 166 -3.48 -6.67 16.12
C LEU A 166 -4.58 -6.12 15.18
N PRO A 167 -5.32 -5.08 15.59
CA PRO A 167 -6.22 -4.34 14.72
C PRO A 167 -5.52 -3.84 13.45
N VAL A 168 -6.28 -3.66 12.35
CA VAL A 168 -5.72 -3.31 11.02
C VAL A 168 -4.87 -2.05 11.08
N GLU A 169 -5.30 -1.01 11.77
CA GLU A 169 -4.57 0.24 11.94
C GLU A 169 -3.19 0.01 12.60
N GLN A 170 -3.17 -0.79 13.66
CA GLN A 170 -1.93 -1.14 14.36
C GLN A 170 -1.01 -2.05 13.52
N ARG A 171 -1.57 -2.91 12.67
CA ARG A 171 -0.78 -3.72 11.72
C ARG A 171 -0.09 -2.85 10.67
N ILE A 172 -0.75 -1.79 10.21
CA ILE A 172 -0.16 -0.80 9.29
C ILE A 172 1.01 -0.09 9.98
N THR A 173 0.79 0.42 11.20
CA THR A 173 1.83 1.06 12.01
C THR A 173 3.01 0.11 12.26
N TYR A 174 2.73 -1.12 12.70
CA TYR A 174 3.76 -2.14 12.91
C TYR A 174 4.63 -2.37 11.67
N LYS A 175 4.00 -2.43 10.48
CA LYS A 175 4.74 -2.60 9.22
C LYS A 175 5.68 -1.44 8.93
N LEU A 176 5.25 -0.21 9.20
CA LEU A 176 6.09 0.98 9.05
C LEU A 176 7.25 0.99 10.05
N CYS A 177 6.98 0.66 11.32
CA CYS A 177 8.02 0.52 12.33
C CYS A 177 9.04 -0.55 11.94
N LEU A 178 8.58 -1.67 11.35
CA LEU A 178 9.47 -2.73 10.87
C LEU A 178 10.37 -2.23 9.72
N PHE A 179 9.85 -1.45 8.80
CA PHE A 179 10.68 -0.83 7.75
C PHE A 179 11.76 0.08 8.33
N MET A 180 11.40 0.93 9.30
CA MET A 180 12.38 1.78 9.98
C MET A 180 13.43 0.96 10.73
N HIS A 181 13.02 -0.09 11.42
CA HIS A 181 13.96 -0.99 12.08
C HIS A 181 14.97 -1.59 11.09
N HIS A 182 14.49 -2.11 9.96
CA HIS A 182 15.38 -2.65 8.91
C HIS A 182 16.32 -1.59 8.31
N ILE A 183 15.84 -0.35 8.13
CA ILE A 183 16.67 0.76 7.65
C ILE A 183 17.78 1.08 8.67
N HIS A 184 17.43 1.14 9.96
CA HIS A 184 18.41 1.43 11.01
C HIS A 184 19.43 0.32 11.24
N THR A 185 19.02 -0.94 11.08
CA THR A 185 19.90 -2.11 11.21
C THR A 185 20.68 -2.46 9.94
N GLY A 186 20.51 -1.68 8.85
CA GLY A 186 21.17 -1.95 7.57
C GLY A 186 20.67 -3.18 6.82
N GLN A 187 19.51 -3.72 7.20
CA GLN A 187 18.87 -4.88 6.57
C GLN A 187 17.89 -4.50 5.46
N ALA A 188 17.64 -3.21 5.27
CA ALA A 188 16.76 -2.72 4.21
C ALA A 188 17.51 -2.63 2.88
N PRO A 189 16.81 -2.85 1.74
CA PRO A 189 17.35 -2.54 0.43
C PRO A 189 17.74 -1.05 0.32
N GLN A 190 18.78 -0.75 -0.47
CA GLN A 190 19.33 0.60 -0.60
C GLN A 190 18.29 1.66 -0.93
N TYR A 191 17.37 1.38 -1.85
CA TYR A 191 16.32 2.34 -2.24
C TYR A 191 15.38 2.75 -1.10
N LEU A 192 15.17 1.90 -0.08
CA LEU A 192 14.42 2.26 1.12
C LEU A 192 15.27 3.10 2.08
N SER A 193 16.55 2.76 2.20
CA SER A 193 17.49 3.52 3.03
C SER A 193 17.66 4.94 2.50
N ASP A 194 17.69 5.11 1.17
CA ASP A 194 17.80 6.42 0.51
C ASP A 194 16.56 7.31 0.73
N CYS A 195 15.41 6.71 1.05
CA CYS A 195 14.19 7.47 1.40
C CYS A 195 14.28 8.17 2.76
N VAL A 196 15.21 7.77 3.64
CA VAL A 196 15.29 8.26 5.02
C VAL A 196 16.63 8.97 5.25
N SER A 197 16.58 10.28 5.50
CA SER A 197 17.76 11.08 5.79
C SER A 197 17.99 11.18 7.32
N LYS A 198 19.18 10.82 7.76
CA LYS A 198 19.59 11.00 9.16
C LYS A 198 19.87 12.48 9.44
N VAL A 199 19.56 12.97 10.63
CA VAL A 199 19.85 14.35 11.05
C VAL A 199 21.34 14.65 10.99
N SER A 200 22.19 13.66 11.27
CA SER A 200 23.65 13.75 11.18
C SER A 200 24.18 13.98 9.76
N ALA A 201 23.40 13.64 8.72
CA ALA A 201 23.82 13.80 7.32
C ALA A 201 23.46 15.19 6.74
N VAL A 202 22.70 16.02 7.45
CA VAL A 202 22.30 17.34 6.98
C VAL A 202 23.42 18.35 7.29
N SER A 203 24.16 18.75 6.25
CA SER A 203 25.15 19.83 6.34
C SER A 203 24.46 21.15 6.69
N GLY A 204 24.92 21.83 7.76
CA GLY A 204 24.41 23.16 8.15
C GLY A 204 23.66 23.22 9.47
N ARG A 205 23.33 22.13 10.12
CA ARG A 205 22.94 22.15 11.54
C ARG A 205 24.18 22.05 12.42
N TYR A 206 24.47 23.11 13.14
CA TYR A 206 25.49 23.08 14.21
C TYR A 206 25.20 21.88 15.13
N ARG A 207 26.22 21.08 15.41
CA ARG A 207 26.15 19.92 16.30
C ARG A 207 25.71 20.36 17.70
N LEU A 208 24.42 20.30 17.97
CA LEU A 208 23.94 20.31 19.34
C LEU A 208 24.33 18.98 20.01
N ARG A 209 24.49 18.97 21.33
CA ARG A 209 24.83 17.75 22.10
C ARG A 209 23.91 16.54 21.83
N SER A 210 22.72 16.76 21.26
CA SER A 210 21.73 15.74 20.87
C SER A 210 21.96 15.14 19.48
N THR A 211 22.94 15.58 18.71
CA THR A 211 23.20 15.07 17.34
C THR A 211 23.82 13.67 17.28
N GLY A 212 24.06 13.03 18.42
CA GLY A 212 24.43 11.60 18.50
C GLY A 212 23.25 10.63 18.46
N SER A 213 22.02 11.15 18.43
CA SER A 213 20.81 10.32 18.35
C SER A 213 20.59 9.80 16.91
N ALA A 214 20.01 8.61 16.79
CA ALA A 214 19.64 8.01 15.51
C ALA A 214 18.43 8.72 14.85
N ASP A 215 18.23 10.00 15.15
CA ASP A 215 17.09 10.78 14.68
C ASP A 215 17.12 10.97 13.18
N CYS A 216 15.94 10.89 12.59
CA CYS A 216 15.72 11.08 11.16
C CYS A 216 15.04 12.42 10.88
N VAL A 217 15.34 12.98 9.71
CA VAL A 217 14.72 14.23 9.27
C VAL A 217 13.31 13.95 8.76
N LEU A 218 12.30 14.54 9.38
CA LEU A 218 10.94 14.49 8.86
C LEU A 218 10.86 15.38 7.60
N PRO A 219 10.59 14.81 6.41
CA PRO A 219 10.51 15.57 5.18
C PRO A 219 9.31 16.53 5.21
N ARG A 220 9.50 17.76 4.71
CA ARG A 220 8.39 18.70 4.55
C ARG A 220 7.53 18.32 3.35
N THR A 221 6.27 18.04 3.59
CA THR A 221 5.30 17.71 2.55
C THR A 221 4.31 18.86 2.36
N ARG A 222 3.90 19.10 1.11
CA ARG A 222 2.89 20.14 0.78
C ARG A 222 1.49 19.56 0.60
N THR A 223 1.36 18.26 0.56
CA THR A 223 0.09 17.58 0.28
C THR A 223 -0.11 16.40 1.22
N ARG A 224 -1.35 16.08 1.52
CA ARG A 224 -1.73 14.87 2.27
C ARG A 224 -1.21 13.58 1.61
N PHE A 225 -1.04 13.61 0.28
CA PHE A 225 -0.45 12.49 -0.44
C PHE A 225 1.04 12.33 -0.11
N GLY A 226 1.81 13.42 -0.08
CA GLY A 226 3.21 13.38 0.33
C GLY A 226 3.41 12.84 1.75
N GLU A 227 2.47 13.11 2.66
CA GLU A 227 2.49 12.58 4.04
C GLU A 227 2.30 11.05 4.12
N ARG A 228 1.90 10.40 3.03
CA ARG A 228 1.73 8.94 2.93
C ARG A 228 3.00 8.24 2.45
N GLY A 229 4.02 8.99 2.04
CA GLY A 229 5.33 8.43 1.70
C GLY A 229 5.97 7.72 2.90
N VAL A 230 6.73 6.64 2.65
CA VAL A 230 7.38 5.83 3.70
C VAL A 230 8.23 6.72 4.61
N SER A 231 9.00 7.64 4.04
CA SER A 231 9.87 8.58 4.76
C SER A 231 9.12 9.49 5.74
N TYR A 232 7.88 9.85 5.45
CA TYR A 232 7.07 10.69 6.34
C TYR A 232 6.27 9.83 7.34
N CYS A 233 5.57 8.80 6.85
CA CYS A 233 4.70 7.97 7.69
C CYS A 233 5.47 7.24 8.79
N SER A 234 6.65 6.71 8.47
CA SER A 234 7.45 5.94 9.41
C SER A 234 8.12 6.78 10.49
N LEU A 235 8.25 8.09 10.28
CA LEU A 235 8.85 9.03 11.24
C LEU A 235 7.81 9.78 12.07
N ALA A 236 6.58 9.88 11.56
CA ALA A 236 5.49 10.62 12.21
C ALA A 236 4.47 9.71 12.91
N THR A 237 4.78 8.39 13.03
CA THR A 237 4.03 7.39 13.77
C THR A 237 4.59 7.19 15.14
#